data_5b184a7cbeecb3d3d393dc065d51b308
#
_entry.id   5b184a7cbeecb3d3d393dc065d51b308
#
_cell.length_a   1.000
_cell.length_b   1.000
_cell.length_c   1.000
_cell.angle_alpha   90.00
_cell.angle_beta   90.00
_cell.angle_gamma   90.00
#
_symmetry.space_group_name_H-M   'P 1'
#
loop_
_entity.id
_entity.type
_entity.pdbx_description
1 polymer ?
#
loop_
_entity_poly.entity_id
_entity_poly.type
_entity_poly.pdbx_seq_one_letter_code
_entity_poly.pdbx_strand_id
1 'polypeptide(L)'
;MAKIRITTEEGDRRLNRLLHYLTDYIYTVKIQDGVAIETYHGPGCVNVTGYTSRDHDEDPELWYRMVYDDDKPAVLQQAREATAGIQSTPLEHRIIHRDGSIRWVKNTIILSKDLLGKLISYDGLITDITELKKAEELNAIKQKQLIQADKMVALGTMVGGIAHEVNNPNNFILLNAQFLQKVFSDAYPILKEYYEQNGDFSLAGIPFSKSKDKILQSLQGIIEGVMRVRGITKSLTDYAKKDPGDLNQDVDINSVIEGAILIAGNKIKNSTNYFKVVYDDLAPKIKGNLQQLEQVLINLITNSCESLTNKDQNILISVVVEKESKRLKVIVSDEGAGINQENLKYIFDPFFTTKRNTGGTGLGLYISYNIIKSHGGELIIKSNPGKGTNCELIFNYH
;
A
#
# COMPACT_ATOMS: atom_id res chain seq x y z
N MET A 1 48.16 -38.73 -25.16
CA MET A 1 46.80 -38.18 -25.07
C MET A 1 45.89 -38.99 -25.98
N ALA A 2 45.07 -39.88 -25.42
CA ALA A 2 44.13 -40.71 -26.19
C ALA A 2 42.94 -39.85 -26.62
N LYS A 3 42.77 -39.65 -27.93
CA LYS A 3 41.56 -39.11 -28.52
C LYS A 3 40.41 -40.12 -28.34
N ILE A 4 39.53 -39.89 -27.42
CA ILE A 4 38.26 -40.64 -27.31
C ILE A 4 37.44 -40.25 -28.58
N ARG A 5 37.39 -41.16 -29.57
CA ARG A 5 36.41 -41.10 -30.67
C ARG A 5 35.07 -41.62 -30.09
N ILE A 6 34.20 -40.71 -29.76
CA ILE A 6 32.82 -41.03 -29.48
C ILE A 6 32.18 -41.44 -30.77
N THR A 7 31.68 -42.69 -30.87
CA THR A 7 30.90 -43.11 -32.04
C THR A 7 29.61 -42.32 -32.10
N THR A 8 29.06 -42.14 -33.30
CA THR A 8 27.81 -41.36 -33.52
C THR A 8 26.69 -41.87 -32.60
N GLU A 9 26.53 -43.18 -32.45
CA GLU A 9 25.53 -43.77 -31.53
C GLU A 9 25.78 -43.44 -30.03
N GLU A 10 27.02 -43.37 -29.62
CA GLU A 10 27.38 -43.06 -28.23
C GLU A 10 27.20 -41.54 -27.91
N GLY A 11 27.43 -40.71 -28.94
CA GLY A 11 27.12 -39.29 -28.95
C GLY A 11 25.61 -39.06 -28.82
N ASP A 12 24.83 -39.76 -29.63
CA ASP A 12 23.35 -39.65 -29.61
C ASP A 12 22.75 -40.16 -28.30
N ARG A 13 23.25 -41.27 -27.75
CA ARG A 13 22.82 -41.76 -26.43
C ARG A 13 23.19 -40.80 -25.28
N ARG A 14 24.32 -40.13 -25.39
CA ARG A 14 24.74 -39.11 -24.41
C ARG A 14 23.91 -37.84 -24.54
N LEU A 15 23.66 -37.40 -25.76
CA LEU A 15 22.80 -36.26 -26.05
C LEU A 15 21.37 -36.52 -25.56
N ASN A 16 20.79 -37.68 -25.86
CA ASN A 16 19.46 -38.06 -25.38
C ASN A 16 19.38 -38.15 -23.86
N ARG A 17 20.43 -38.62 -23.18
CA ARG A 17 20.48 -38.58 -21.71
C ARG A 17 20.53 -37.16 -21.19
N LEU A 18 21.33 -36.27 -21.79
CA LEU A 18 21.41 -34.86 -21.37
C LEU A 18 20.08 -34.15 -21.60
N LEU A 19 19.42 -34.39 -22.71
CA LEU A 19 18.09 -33.86 -23.03
C LEU A 19 17.02 -34.38 -22.07
N HIS A 20 17.17 -35.61 -21.55
CA HIS A 20 16.22 -36.18 -20.57
C HIS A 20 16.37 -35.58 -19.16
N TYR A 21 17.56 -35.02 -18.82
CA TYR A 21 17.82 -34.32 -17.58
C TYR A 21 17.56 -32.80 -17.65
N LEU A 22 17.40 -32.26 -18.89
CA LEU A 22 16.92 -30.89 -19.05
C LEU A 22 15.44 -30.87 -18.70
N THR A 23 15.09 -30.06 -17.77
CA THR A 23 13.69 -29.82 -17.35
C THR A 23 12.89 -29.10 -18.43
N ASP A 24 13.55 -28.67 -19.51
CA ASP A 24 12.96 -27.96 -20.61
C ASP A 24 12.22 -28.87 -21.58
N TYR A 25 11.16 -28.37 -22.14
CA TYR A 25 10.33 -29.05 -23.07
C TYR A 25 10.72 -28.66 -24.53
N ILE A 26 11.19 -29.63 -25.30
CA ILE A 26 11.55 -29.45 -26.73
C ILE A 26 10.44 -30.04 -27.58
N TYR A 27 10.02 -29.29 -28.59
CA TYR A 27 9.15 -29.79 -29.66
C TYR A 27 9.72 -29.44 -31.00
N THR A 28 9.42 -30.28 -32.02
CA THR A 28 9.85 -30.10 -33.41
C THR A 28 8.63 -30.11 -34.32
N VAL A 29 8.51 -29.08 -35.16
CA VAL A 29 7.45 -28.99 -36.17
C VAL A 29 8.08 -29.17 -37.54
N LYS A 30 7.66 -30.19 -38.27
CA LYS A 30 8.07 -30.42 -39.66
C LYS A 30 7.24 -29.59 -40.63
N ILE A 31 7.90 -28.96 -41.58
CA ILE A 31 7.28 -28.07 -42.55
C ILE A 31 7.44 -28.69 -43.95
N GLN A 32 6.33 -28.80 -44.69
CA GLN A 32 6.32 -29.15 -46.06
C GLN A 32 5.47 -28.13 -46.86
N ASP A 33 6.08 -27.52 -47.86
CA ASP A 33 5.46 -26.50 -48.72
C ASP A 33 4.78 -25.34 -47.96
N GLY A 34 5.43 -24.91 -46.86
CA GLY A 34 4.96 -23.80 -46.05
C GLY A 34 3.84 -24.17 -45.05
N VAL A 35 3.54 -25.47 -44.89
CA VAL A 35 2.52 -25.96 -43.96
C VAL A 35 3.16 -26.91 -42.96
N ALA A 36 2.74 -26.78 -41.70
CA ALA A 36 3.10 -27.71 -40.63
C ALA A 36 2.38 -29.05 -40.86
N ILE A 37 3.14 -30.14 -41.04
CA ILE A 37 2.60 -31.46 -41.36
C ILE A 37 2.66 -32.45 -40.20
N GLU A 38 3.59 -32.23 -39.26
CA GLU A 38 3.79 -33.11 -38.10
C GLU A 38 4.44 -32.30 -36.97
N THR A 39 4.02 -32.55 -35.77
CA THR A 39 4.66 -32.00 -34.58
C THR A 39 5.08 -33.14 -33.65
N TYR A 40 6.35 -33.16 -33.29
CA TYR A 40 6.89 -34.09 -32.30
C TYR A 40 7.11 -33.38 -30.96
N HIS A 41 6.59 -33.96 -29.89
CA HIS A 41 6.72 -33.45 -28.54
C HIS A 41 7.71 -34.31 -27.74
N GLY A 42 8.82 -33.72 -27.33
CA GLY A 42 9.85 -34.42 -26.53
C GLY A 42 9.36 -34.77 -25.11
N PRO A 43 10.06 -35.68 -24.43
CA PRO A 43 9.63 -36.24 -23.14
C PRO A 43 9.57 -35.18 -21.99
N GLY A 44 10.25 -34.04 -22.13
CA GLY A 44 10.21 -32.94 -21.18
C GLY A 44 8.86 -32.22 -21.11
N CYS A 45 7.94 -32.48 -22.07
CA CYS A 45 6.62 -31.81 -22.07
C CYS A 45 5.84 -32.04 -20.77
N VAL A 46 5.93 -33.21 -20.15
CA VAL A 46 5.23 -33.56 -18.94
C VAL A 46 5.68 -32.68 -17.74
N ASN A 47 6.96 -32.32 -17.67
CA ASN A 47 7.49 -31.51 -16.59
C ASN A 47 6.98 -30.07 -16.64
N VAL A 48 6.80 -29.54 -17.86
CA VAL A 48 6.39 -28.14 -18.07
C VAL A 48 4.88 -27.97 -18.12
N THR A 49 4.17 -28.91 -18.80
CA THR A 49 2.73 -28.77 -19.08
C THR A 49 1.86 -29.72 -18.25
N GLY A 50 2.45 -30.80 -17.70
CA GLY A 50 1.70 -31.88 -17.05
C GLY A 50 1.09 -32.88 -18.04
N TYR A 51 1.24 -32.67 -19.36
CA TYR A 51 0.75 -33.55 -20.40
C TYR A 51 1.91 -34.34 -21.02
N THR A 52 1.67 -35.59 -21.34
CA THR A 52 2.65 -36.47 -22.02
C THR A 52 2.70 -36.19 -23.51
N SER A 53 3.77 -36.68 -24.21
CA SER A 53 3.85 -36.62 -25.64
C SER A 53 2.64 -37.30 -26.31
N ARG A 54 2.16 -38.40 -25.73
CA ARG A 54 0.97 -39.11 -26.21
C ARG A 54 -0.31 -38.27 -26.12
N ASP A 55 -0.49 -37.48 -25.06
CA ASP A 55 -1.65 -36.58 -24.91
C ASP A 55 -1.65 -35.54 -26.05
N HIS A 56 -0.47 -35.07 -26.49
CA HIS A 56 -0.32 -34.15 -27.61
C HIS A 56 -0.55 -34.84 -28.95
N ASP A 57 -0.15 -36.14 -29.11
CA ASP A 57 -0.38 -36.91 -30.35
C ASP A 57 -1.88 -37.21 -30.54
N GLU A 58 -2.60 -37.49 -29.43
CA GLU A 58 -4.05 -37.73 -29.41
C GLU A 58 -4.87 -36.45 -29.65
N ASP A 59 -4.31 -35.28 -29.33
CA ASP A 59 -4.97 -33.98 -29.46
C ASP A 59 -3.99 -32.91 -29.97
N PRO A 60 -3.90 -32.74 -31.30
CA PRO A 60 -2.97 -31.79 -31.91
C PRO A 60 -3.19 -30.32 -31.56
N GLU A 61 -4.36 -29.94 -31.03
CA GLU A 61 -4.67 -28.58 -30.61
C GLU A 61 -4.42 -28.34 -29.11
N LEU A 62 -3.98 -29.34 -28.35
CA LEU A 62 -3.74 -29.25 -26.94
C LEU A 62 -2.77 -28.11 -26.58
N TRP A 63 -1.68 -27.97 -27.38
CA TRP A 63 -0.70 -26.90 -27.19
C TRP A 63 -1.31 -25.49 -27.22
N TYR A 64 -2.36 -25.28 -28.02
CA TYR A 64 -3.04 -23.99 -28.14
C TYR A 64 -4.10 -23.81 -27.04
N ARG A 65 -4.80 -24.88 -26.66
CA ARG A 65 -5.81 -24.79 -25.60
C ARG A 65 -5.24 -24.51 -24.22
N MET A 66 -4.03 -25.01 -23.92
CA MET A 66 -3.37 -24.72 -22.65
C MET A 66 -2.78 -23.31 -22.57
N VAL A 67 -2.67 -22.56 -23.67
CA VAL A 67 -2.25 -21.16 -23.61
C VAL A 67 -3.32 -20.32 -22.93
N TYR A 68 -2.90 -19.43 -22.00
CA TYR A 68 -3.79 -18.49 -21.36
C TYR A 68 -4.45 -17.57 -22.39
N ASP A 69 -5.74 -17.28 -22.26
CA ASP A 69 -6.54 -16.65 -23.32
C ASP A 69 -5.97 -15.33 -23.85
N ASP A 70 -5.51 -14.45 -22.95
CA ASP A 70 -4.93 -13.17 -23.35
C ASP A 70 -3.64 -13.30 -24.15
N ASP A 71 -2.91 -14.42 -23.97
CA ASP A 71 -1.60 -14.63 -24.59
C ASP A 71 -1.69 -15.38 -25.95
N LYS A 72 -2.85 -15.98 -26.25
CA LYS A 72 -3.11 -16.71 -27.48
C LYS A 72 -2.76 -15.97 -28.78
N PRO A 73 -3.11 -14.67 -28.96
CA PRO A 73 -2.77 -13.92 -30.16
C PRO A 73 -1.26 -13.84 -30.41
N ALA A 74 -0.45 -13.63 -29.38
CA ALA A 74 1.00 -13.54 -29.50
C ALA A 74 1.64 -14.90 -29.85
N VAL A 75 1.15 -15.98 -29.21
CA VAL A 75 1.62 -17.34 -29.47
C VAL A 75 1.31 -17.77 -30.93
N LEU A 76 0.10 -17.49 -31.41
CA LEU A 76 -0.27 -17.75 -32.82
C LEU A 76 0.56 -16.94 -33.80
N GLN A 77 0.87 -15.69 -33.48
CA GLN A 77 1.73 -14.87 -34.32
C GLN A 77 3.14 -15.46 -34.41
N GLN A 78 3.73 -15.87 -33.30
CA GLN A 78 5.04 -16.52 -33.27
C GLN A 78 5.05 -17.81 -34.10
N ALA A 79 4.00 -18.65 -33.98
CA ALA A 79 3.88 -19.89 -34.78
C ALA A 79 3.76 -19.61 -36.29
N ARG A 80 3.02 -18.56 -36.68
CA ARG A 80 2.91 -18.13 -38.09
C ARG A 80 4.25 -17.66 -38.65
N GLU A 81 4.98 -16.86 -37.89
CA GLU A 81 6.31 -16.36 -38.24
C GLU A 81 7.29 -17.53 -38.47
N ALA A 82 7.30 -18.50 -37.53
CA ALA A 82 8.13 -19.68 -37.62
C ALA A 82 7.80 -20.52 -38.87
N THR A 83 6.52 -20.75 -39.14
CA THR A 83 6.06 -21.48 -40.32
C THR A 83 6.41 -20.76 -41.63
N ALA A 84 6.42 -19.42 -41.61
CA ALA A 84 6.86 -18.62 -42.75
C ALA A 84 8.39 -18.53 -42.90
N GLY A 85 9.17 -19.18 -42.02
CA GLY A 85 10.63 -19.15 -42.05
C GLY A 85 11.23 -17.84 -41.50
N ILE A 86 10.46 -17.06 -40.78
CA ILE A 86 10.86 -15.81 -40.12
C ILE A 86 11.32 -16.11 -38.70
N GLN A 87 12.56 -15.72 -38.37
CA GLN A 87 13.09 -15.87 -37.00
C GLN A 87 12.42 -14.87 -36.06
N SER A 88 11.74 -15.36 -35.05
CA SER A 88 11.12 -14.53 -34.00
C SER A 88 12.00 -14.43 -32.77
N THR A 89 11.76 -13.38 -31.97
CA THR A 89 12.35 -13.30 -30.64
C THR A 89 11.68 -14.28 -29.66
N PRO A 90 12.39 -14.74 -28.61
CA PRO A 90 11.78 -15.57 -27.60
C PRO A 90 10.54 -14.91 -27.02
N LEU A 91 9.45 -15.69 -26.88
CA LEU A 91 8.17 -15.21 -26.34
C LEU A 91 7.94 -15.77 -24.94
N GLU A 92 7.68 -14.88 -23.99
CA GLU A 92 7.22 -15.26 -22.66
C GLU A 92 5.70 -15.18 -22.63
N HIS A 93 5.05 -16.26 -22.20
CA HIS A 93 3.59 -16.32 -22.13
C HIS A 93 3.14 -17.29 -21.02
N ARG A 94 1.88 -17.23 -20.67
CA ARG A 94 1.26 -18.08 -19.65
C ARG A 94 0.62 -19.30 -20.28
N ILE A 95 0.76 -20.43 -19.61
CA ILE A 95 0.02 -21.65 -19.91
C ILE A 95 -0.76 -22.13 -18.69
N ILE A 96 -1.82 -22.88 -18.92
CA ILE A 96 -2.58 -23.57 -17.90
C ILE A 96 -2.06 -25.00 -17.86
N HIS A 97 -1.32 -25.34 -16.80
CA HIS A 97 -0.81 -26.67 -16.55
C HIS A 97 -1.98 -27.66 -16.29
N ARG A 98 -1.76 -28.97 -16.49
CA ARG A 98 -2.79 -30.01 -16.30
C ARG A 98 -3.46 -29.99 -14.94
N ASP A 99 -2.78 -29.56 -13.88
CA ASP A 99 -3.31 -29.41 -12.52
C ASP A 99 -4.15 -28.14 -12.32
N GLY A 100 -4.33 -27.32 -13.36
CA GLY A 100 -5.06 -26.06 -13.34
C GLY A 100 -4.22 -24.85 -12.90
N SER A 101 -2.94 -25.02 -12.53
CA SER A 101 -2.07 -23.91 -12.16
C SER A 101 -1.60 -23.14 -13.40
N ILE A 102 -1.42 -21.82 -13.24
CA ILE A 102 -0.86 -20.96 -14.27
C ILE A 102 0.67 -21.01 -14.15
N ARG A 103 1.33 -21.31 -15.26
CA ARG A 103 2.78 -21.28 -15.37
C ARG A 103 3.23 -20.28 -16.41
N TRP A 104 4.32 -19.59 -16.14
CA TRP A 104 5.00 -18.76 -17.10
C TRP A 104 6.02 -19.60 -17.85
N VAL A 105 5.97 -19.57 -19.17
CA VAL A 105 6.93 -20.27 -20.03
C VAL A 105 7.57 -19.30 -21.00
N LYS A 106 8.81 -19.60 -21.38
CA LYS A 106 9.55 -18.91 -22.43
C LYS A 106 9.74 -19.85 -23.59
N ASN A 107 9.15 -19.52 -24.73
CA ASN A 107 9.30 -20.29 -25.98
C ASN A 107 10.35 -19.63 -26.87
N THR A 108 11.41 -20.38 -27.18
CA THR A 108 12.48 -19.97 -28.09
C THR A 108 12.44 -20.87 -29.33
N ILE A 109 12.25 -20.29 -30.51
CA ILE A 109 12.15 -21.04 -31.81
C ILE A 109 13.46 -20.94 -32.56
N ILE A 110 13.91 -22.10 -33.10
CA ILE A 110 15.10 -22.24 -33.89
C ILE A 110 14.68 -22.83 -35.24
N LEU A 111 14.93 -22.11 -36.35
CA LEU A 111 14.56 -22.54 -37.68
C LEU A 111 15.63 -23.47 -38.28
N SER A 112 15.20 -24.58 -38.91
CA SER A 112 16.04 -25.51 -39.62
C SER A 112 15.74 -25.44 -41.12
N LYS A 113 16.76 -25.14 -41.95
CA LYS A 113 16.65 -24.99 -43.43
C LYS A 113 17.54 -25.98 -44.13
N ASP A 114 17.13 -26.39 -45.32
CA ASP A 114 17.93 -27.24 -46.22
C ASP A 114 19.11 -26.46 -46.86
N LEU A 115 19.89 -27.16 -47.66
CA LEU A 115 21.05 -26.57 -48.37
C LEU A 115 20.66 -25.47 -49.37
N LEU A 116 19.39 -25.41 -49.77
CA LEU A 116 18.84 -24.42 -50.68
C LEU A 116 18.18 -23.25 -49.95
N GLY A 117 18.21 -23.27 -48.59
CA GLY A 117 17.61 -22.23 -47.76
C GLY A 117 16.11 -22.38 -47.54
N LYS A 118 15.48 -23.48 -48.02
CA LYS A 118 14.05 -23.77 -47.78
C LYS A 118 13.86 -24.27 -46.35
N LEU A 119 12.85 -23.77 -45.65
CA LEU A 119 12.48 -24.24 -44.32
C LEU A 119 12.00 -25.68 -44.36
N ILE A 120 12.59 -26.56 -43.54
CA ILE A 120 12.22 -27.98 -43.43
C ILE A 120 11.60 -28.30 -42.07
N SER A 121 12.00 -27.59 -41.04
CA SER A 121 11.42 -27.72 -39.70
C SER A 121 11.77 -26.50 -38.83
N TYR A 122 11.14 -26.42 -37.71
CA TYR A 122 11.65 -25.60 -36.58
C TYR A 122 11.55 -26.37 -35.28
N ASP A 123 12.49 -26.08 -34.38
CA ASP A 123 12.50 -26.60 -33.00
C ASP A 123 12.08 -25.50 -32.07
N GLY A 124 11.21 -25.79 -31.12
CA GLY A 124 10.85 -24.91 -30.03
C GLY A 124 11.37 -25.44 -28.69
N LEU A 125 12.04 -24.57 -27.94
CA LEU A 125 12.47 -24.83 -26.58
C LEU A 125 11.55 -24.04 -25.62
N ILE A 126 10.77 -24.75 -24.80
CA ILE A 126 9.90 -24.18 -23.81
C ILE A 126 10.52 -24.39 -22.43
N THR A 127 10.91 -23.30 -21.77
CA THR A 127 11.47 -23.29 -20.44
C THR A 127 10.43 -22.76 -19.47
N ASP A 128 10.20 -23.46 -18.35
CA ASP A 128 9.35 -22.94 -17.25
C ASP A 128 10.12 -21.85 -16.51
N ILE A 129 9.60 -20.63 -16.55
CA ILE A 129 10.16 -19.45 -15.89
C ILE A 129 9.27 -18.95 -14.76
N THR A 130 8.36 -19.79 -14.24
CA THR A 130 7.40 -19.41 -13.18
C THR A 130 8.11 -18.94 -11.91
N GLU A 131 9.11 -19.68 -11.45
CA GLU A 131 9.87 -19.31 -10.24
C GLU A 131 10.72 -18.05 -10.48
N LEU A 132 11.23 -17.84 -11.68
CA LEU A 132 11.93 -16.60 -12.05
C LEU A 132 10.98 -15.41 -11.97
N LYS A 133 9.78 -15.51 -12.54
CA LYS A 133 8.75 -14.43 -12.48
C LYS A 133 8.32 -14.11 -11.06
N LYS A 134 8.10 -15.13 -10.22
CA LYS A 134 7.79 -14.93 -8.80
C LYS A 134 8.93 -14.22 -8.06
N ALA A 135 10.17 -14.60 -8.34
CA ALA A 135 11.33 -13.97 -7.73
C ALA A 135 11.51 -12.51 -8.17
N GLU A 136 11.28 -12.21 -9.45
CA GLU A 136 11.30 -10.85 -9.99
C GLU A 136 10.22 -9.98 -9.35
N GLU A 137 8.99 -10.46 -9.22
CA GLU A 137 7.88 -9.76 -8.57
C GLU A 137 8.18 -9.50 -7.09
N LEU A 138 8.65 -10.50 -6.37
CA LEU A 138 9.04 -10.36 -4.97
C LEU A 138 10.17 -9.35 -4.78
N ASN A 139 11.17 -9.36 -5.67
CA ASN A 139 12.27 -8.40 -5.64
C ASN A 139 11.78 -6.98 -5.93
N ALA A 140 10.88 -6.79 -6.89
CA ALA A 140 10.29 -5.49 -7.19
C ALA A 140 9.51 -4.93 -5.98
N ILE A 141 8.76 -5.78 -5.26
CA ILE A 141 8.07 -5.41 -4.02
C ILE A 141 9.08 -5.02 -2.94
N LYS A 142 10.12 -5.85 -2.71
CA LYS A 142 11.17 -5.55 -1.73
C LYS A 142 11.93 -4.26 -2.03
N GLN A 143 12.25 -4.01 -3.29
CA GLN A 143 12.91 -2.77 -3.72
C GLN A 143 12.06 -1.54 -3.42
N LYS A 144 10.75 -1.59 -3.72
CA LYS A 144 9.83 -0.50 -3.35
C LYS A 144 9.80 -0.27 -1.84
N GLN A 145 9.77 -1.34 -1.04
CA GLN A 145 9.79 -1.23 0.42
C GLN A 145 11.10 -0.64 0.94
N LEU A 146 12.25 -1.04 0.39
CA LEU A 146 13.56 -0.48 0.75
C LEU A 146 13.67 1.00 0.42
N ILE A 147 13.27 1.42 -0.78
CA ILE A 147 13.27 2.84 -1.18
C ILE A 147 12.38 3.65 -0.24
N GLN A 148 11.23 3.11 0.16
CA GLN A 148 10.33 3.77 1.10
C GLN A 148 10.95 3.85 2.50
N ALA A 149 11.60 2.80 2.97
CA ALA A 149 12.32 2.78 4.24
C ALA A 149 13.49 3.77 4.26
N ASP A 150 14.29 3.84 3.19
CA ASP A 150 15.41 4.78 3.08
C ASP A 150 14.96 6.25 3.06
N LYS A 151 13.87 6.56 2.32
CA LYS A 151 13.23 7.89 2.37
C LYS A 151 12.80 8.25 3.79
N MET A 152 12.31 7.27 4.56
CA MET A 152 11.88 7.46 5.93
C MET A 152 13.05 7.66 6.89
N VAL A 153 14.14 6.93 6.73
CA VAL A 153 15.37 7.14 7.54
C VAL A 153 15.95 8.53 7.29
N ALA A 154 16.02 8.96 6.03
CA ALA A 154 16.48 10.29 5.67
C ALA A 154 15.58 11.39 6.26
N LEU A 155 14.25 11.21 6.16
CA LEU A 155 13.28 12.13 6.75
C LEU A 155 13.44 12.17 8.28
N GLY A 156 13.57 11.00 8.94
CA GLY A 156 13.72 10.89 10.39
C GLY A 156 14.96 11.63 10.92
N THR A 157 16.09 11.51 10.24
CA THR A 157 17.34 12.17 10.64
C THR A 157 17.26 13.70 10.45
N MET A 158 16.61 14.16 9.39
CA MET A 158 16.41 15.60 9.13
C MET A 158 15.37 16.23 10.05
N VAL A 159 14.28 15.51 10.35
CA VAL A 159 13.15 16.04 11.13
C VAL A 159 13.55 16.40 12.57
N GLY A 160 14.45 15.61 13.20
CA GLY A 160 14.91 15.91 14.57
C GLY A 160 15.54 17.29 14.69
N GLY A 161 16.41 17.66 13.75
CA GLY A 161 17.04 18.97 13.69
C GLY A 161 16.07 20.10 13.28
N ILE A 162 15.34 19.87 12.18
CA ILE A 162 14.40 20.85 11.61
C ILE A 162 13.27 21.17 12.59
N ALA A 163 12.76 20.19 13.35
CA ALA A 163 11.69 20.44 14.31
C ALA A 163 12.11 21.41 15.41
N HIS A 164 13.34 21.31 15.90
CA HIS A 164 13.89 22.29 16.85
C HIS A 164 14.05 23.68 16.23
N GLU A 165 14.56 23.75 15.00
CA GLU A 165 14.76 25.02 14.30
C GLU A 165 13.45 25.68 13.87
N VAL A 166 12.41 24.92 13.56
CA VAL A 166 11.05 25.45 13.27
C VAL A 166 10.29 25.82 14.52
N ASN A 167 10.43 25.06 15.60
CA ASN A 167 9.73 25.36 16.86
C ASN A 167 10.24 26.65 17.52
N ASN A 168 11.53 27.00 17.36
CA ASN A 168 12.09 28.22 17.94
C ASN A 168 11.39 29.49 17.42
N PRO A 169 11.40 29.83 16.11
CA PRO A 169 10.69 31.02 15.61
C PRO A 169 9.19 30.92 15.86
N ASN A 170 8.62 29.72 15.80
CA ASN A 170 7.21 29.49 16.02
C ASN A 170 6.79 29.88 17.46
N ASN A 171 7.60 29.55 18.47
CA ASN A 171 7.37 29.97 19.85
C ASN A 171 7.44 31.51 20.03
N PHE A 172 8.38 32.19 19.33
CA PHE A 172 8.44 33.65 19.34
C PHE A 172 7.18 34.28 18.75
N ILE A 173 6.69 33.74 17.63
CA ILE A 173 5.45 34.21 17.00
C ILE A 173 4.26 34.03 17.97
N LEU A 174 4.16 32.86 18.62
CA LEU A 174 3.10 32.58 19.59
C LEU A 174 3.09 33.57 20.75
N LEU A 175 4.24 33.76 21.42
CA LEU A 175 4.38 34.65 22.54
C LEU A 175 4.06 36.09 22.17
N ASN A 176 4.53 36.55 21.01
CA ASN A 176 4.26 37.90 20.53
C ASN A 176 2.78 38.09 20.18
N ALA A 177 2.14 37.11 19.53
CA ALA A 177 0.70 37.19 19.22
C ALA A 177 -0.16 37.22 20.50
N GLN A 178 0.17 36.37 21.48
CA GLN A 178 -0.52 36.37 22.77
C GLN A 178 -0.32 37.69 23.56
N PHE A 179 0.89 38.24 23.53
CA PHE A 179 1.20 39.54 24.14
C PHE A 179 0.39 40.64 23.45
N LEU A 180 0.39 40.72 22.14
CA LEU A 180 -0.39 41.70 21.38
C LEU A 180 -1.91 41.56 21.62
N GLN A 181 -2.41 40.33 21.76
CA GLN A 181 -3.80 40.07 22.09
C GLN A 181 -4.15 40.66 23.50
N LYS A 182 -3.25 40.49 24.47
CA LYS A 182 -3.43 41.06 25.82
C LYS A 182 -3.35 42.58 25.79
N VAL A 183 -2.34 43.16 25.14
CA VAL A 183 -2.20 44.61 24.97
C VAL A 183 -3.45 45.22 24.33
N PHE A 184 -3.97 44.60 23.27
CA PHE A 184 -5.19 45.10 22.63
C PHE A 184 -6.41 44.97 23.55
N SER A 185 -6.51 43.88 24.31
CA SER A 185 -7.58 43.68 25.30
C SER A 185 -7.57 44.77 26.40
N ASP A 186 -6.38 45.15 26.87
CA ASP A 186 -6.21 46.17 27.89
C ASP A 186 -6.45 47.60 27.33
N ALA A 187 -6.05 47.86 26.08
CA ALA A 187 -6.27 49.15 25.42
C ALA A 187 -7.71 49.36 24.93
N TYR A 188 -8.44 48.28 24.68
CA TYR A 188 -9.77 48.35 24.06
C TYR A 188 -10.78 49.20 24.86
N PRO A 189 -10.89 49.13 26.23
CA PRO A 189 -11.79 49.97 26.98
C PRO A 189 -11.50 51.47 26.82
N ILE A 190 -10.23 51.85 26.75
CA ILE A 190 -9.79 53.26 26.55
C ILE A 190 -10.18 53.75 25.17
N LEU A 191 -9.92 52.94 24.11
CA LEU A 191 -10.28 53.27 22.76
C LEU A 191 -11.79 53.32 22.58
N LYS A 192 -12.55 52.52 23.29
CA LYS A 192 -14.01 52.51 23.26
C LYS A 192 -14.58 53.79 23.90
N GLU A 193 -14.05 54.20 25.04
CA GLU A 193 -14.44 55.45 25.68
C GLU A 193 -14.17 56.65 24.78
N TYR A 194 -13.00 56.70 24.14
CA TYR A 194 -12.68 57.74 23.19
C TYR A 194 -13.65 57.76 21.98
N TYR A 195 -14.01 56.58 21.47
CA TYR A 195 -15.00 56.43 20.39
C TYR A 195 -16.40 56.98 20.79
N GLU A 196 -16.83 56.67 22.02
CA GLU A 196 -18.14 57.11 22.49
C GLU A 196 -18.21 58.64 22.68
N GLN A 197 -17.09 59.28 23.01
CA GLN A 197 -16.99 60.71 23.24
C GLN A 197 -16.74 61.53 21.96
N ASN A 198 -15.97 60.96 20.98
CA ASN A 198 -15.46 61.74 19.84
C ASN A 198 -15.96 61.23 18.47
N GLY A 199 -16.74 60.15 18.46
CA GLY A 199 -17.17 59.49 17.22
C GLY A 199 -16.14 58.50 16.63
N ASP A 200 -16.46 57.97 15.44
CA ASP A 200 -15.64 56.93 14.82
C ASP A 200 -14.30 57.49 14.30
N PHE A 201 -13.23 56.77 14.54
CA PHE A 201 -11.87 57.08 14.10
C PHE A 201 -11.25 55.87 13.40
N SER A 202 -10.13 56.04 12.73
CA SER A 202 -9.51 54.97 11.94
C SER A 202 -8.30 54.35 12.65
N LEU A 203 -8.23 53.02 12.71
CA LEU A 203 -7.06 52.25 13.06
C LEU A 203 -6.60 51.41 11.86
N ALA A 204 -5.35 51.59 11.44
CA ALA A 204 -4.81 50.95 10.23
C ALA A 204 -5.69 51.06 8.98
N GLY A 205 -6.35 52.25 8.81
CA GLY A 205 -7.25 52.49 7.67
C GLY A 205 -8.65 51.86 7.79
N ILE A 206 -9.00 51.27 8.95
CA ILE A 206 -10.28 50.64 9.21
C ILE A 206 -11.01 51.44 10.30
N PRO A 207 -12.31 51.79 10.15
CA PRO A 207 -13.09 52.40 11.21
C PRO A 207 -13.01 51.59 12.50
N PHE A 208 -12.87 52.28 13.64
CA PHE A 208 -12.75 51.62 14.96
C PHE A 208 -13.94 50.71 15.22
N SER A 209 -15.14 51.15 14.87
CA SER A 209 -16.36 50.33 14.98
C SER A 209 -16.24 48.90 14.38
N LYS A 210 -15.37 48.71 13.36
CA LYS A 210 -15.10 47.43 12.68
C LYS A 210 -13.73 46.86 13.00
N SER A 211 -12.83 47.62 13.65
CA SER A 211 -11.41 47.21 13.82
C SER A 211 -11.23 46.19 14.94
N LYS A 212 -12.07 46.23 16.00
CA LYS A 212 -11.97 45.27 17.11
C LYS A 212 -12.01 43.84 16.68
N ASP A 213 -13.08 43.45 16.02
CA ASP A 213 -13.29 42.05 15.62
C ASP A 213 -12.23 41.60 14.62
N LYS A 214 -11.81 42.49 13.71
CA LYS A 214 -10.78 42.19 12.72
C LYS A 214 -9.40 42.02 13.36
N ILE A 215 -9.02 42.82 14.37
CA ILE A 215 -7.74 42.66 15.08
C ILE A 215 -7.74 41.36 15.87
N LEU A 216 -8.80 41.09 16.64
CA LEU A 216 -8.89 39.84 17.42
C LEU A 216 -8.89 38.61 16.52
N GLN A 217 -9.63 38.65 15.43
CA GLN A 217 -9.67 37.56 14.44
C GLN A 217 -8.31 37.33 13.78
N SER A 218 -7.56 38.42 13.48
CA SER A 218 -6.21 38.31 12.91
C SER A 218 -5.22 37.69 13.91
N LEU A 219 -5.23 38.13 15.16
CA LEU A 219 -4.38 37.58 16.22
C LEU A 219 -4.71 36.10 16.50
N GLN A 220 -5.99 35.76 16.54
CA GLN A 220 -6.45 34.39 16.70
C GLN A 220 -5.99 33.51 15.53
N GLY A 221 -6.10 34.01 14.28
CA GLY A 221 -5.61 33.31 13.10
C GLY A 221 -4.10 33.05 13.10
N ILE A 222 -3.31 34.01 13.65
CA ILE A 222 -1.87 33.82 13.84
C ILE A 222 -1.61 32.70 14.86
N ILE A 223 -2.28 32.74 16.03
CA ILE A 223 -2.14 31.74 17.08
C ILE A 223 -2.52 30.34 16.56
N GLU A 224 -3.62 30.21 15.86
CA GLU A 224 -4.06 28.95 15.25
C GLU A 224 -3.05 28.43 14.21
N GLY A 225 -2.50 29.30 13.36
CA GLY A 225 -1.45 28.96 12.40
C GLY A 225 -0.19 28.41 13.08
N VAL A 226 0.24 29.07 14.16
CA VAL A 226 1.38 28.64 14.98
C VAL A 226 1.14 27.28 15.65
N MET A 227 -0.04 27.09 16.24
CA MET A 227 -0.41 25.81 16.85
C MET A 227 -0.47 24.67 15.81
N ARG A 228 -0.90 24.97 14.58
CA ARG A 228 -0.87 24.03 13.46
C ARG A 228 0.56 23.60 13.10
N VAL A 229 1.48 24.56 12.94
CA VAL A 229 2.90 24.27 12.67
C VAL A 229 3.49 23.41 13.77
N ARG A 230 3.20 23.72 15.04
CA ARG A 230 3.63 22.93 16.21
C ARG A 230 3.08 21.51 16.17
N GLY A 231 1.83 21.32 15.78
CA GLY A 231 1.23 19.99 15.60
C GLY A 231 1.92 19.18 14.53
N ILE A 232 2.24 19.79 13.38
CA ILE A 232 2.97 19.14 12.27
C ILE A 232 4.38 18.74 12.72
N THR A 233 5.14 19.65 13.33
CA THR A 233 6.50 19.36 13.79
C THR A 233 6.53 18.28 14.86
N LYS A 234 5.56 18.28 15.79
CA LYS A 234 5.43 17.21 16.78
C LYS A 234 5.15 15.86 16.13
N SER A 235 4.18 15.77 15.22
CA SER A 235 3.86 14.53 14.53
C SER A 235 5.06 13.99 13.71
N LEU A 236 5.85 14.88 13.10
CA LEU A 236 7.07 14.52 12.40
C LEU A 236 8.16 14.01 13.36
N THR A 237 8.32 14.68 14.51
CA THR A 237 9.33 14.28 15.53
C THR A 237 8.97 12.94 16.17
N ASP A 238 7.70 12.74 16.53
CA ASP A 238 7.21 11.49 17.12
C ASP A 238 7.39 10.34 16.13
N TYR A 239 7.21 10.61 14.84
CA TYR A 239 7.50 9.66 13.75
C TYR A 239 9.00 9.37 13.59
N ALA A 240 9.86 10.38 13.72
CA ALA A 240 11.31 10.26 13.58
C ALA A 240 11.99 9.52 14.75
N LYS A 241 11.36 9.46 15.91
CA LYS A 241 11.85 8.70 17.07
C LYS A 241 11.70 7.21 16.76
N LYS A 242 12.81 6.61 16.40
CA LYS A 242 12.96 5.21 15.95
C LYS A 242 12.79 4.15 17.03
N ASP A 243 12.48 4.52 18.28
CA ASP A 243 12.31 3.54 19.34
C ASP A 243 10.85 3.05 19.37
N PRO A 244 10.58 1.85 18.84
CA PRO A 244 9.22 1.29 18.89
C PRO A 244 8.80 0.96 20.33
N GLY A 245 9.65 1.18 21.34
CA GLY A 245 9.43 0.72 22.68
C GLY A 245 9.43 -0.81 22.77
N ASP A 246 9.14 -1.34 23.93
CA ASP A 246 9.00 -2.78 24.12
C ASP A 246 7.65 -3.26 23.53
N LEU A 247 7.72 -3.99 22.42
CA LEU A 247 6.55 -4.58 21.75
C LEU A 247 6.15 -5.94 22.35
N ASN A 248 6.88 -6.45 23.35
CA ASN A 248 6.61 -7.75 23.96
C ASN A 248 5.73 -7.67 25.22
N GLN A 249 5.25 -6.49 25.57
CA GLN A 249 4.36 -6.32 26.71
C GLN A 249 2.99 -6.94 26.45
N ASP A 250 2.39 -7.50 27.51
CA ASP A 250 1.00 -7.96 27.45
C ASP A 250 0.06 -6.78 27.60
N VAL A 251 -0.61 -6.40 26.54
CA VAL A 251 -1.50 -5.26 26.47
C VAL A 251 -2.96 -5.72 26.49
N ASP A 252 -3.74 -5.16 27.42
CA ASP A 252 -5.18 -5.27 27.43
C ASP A 252 -5.79 -4.19 26.53
N ILE A 253 -6.53 -4.62 25.51
CA ILE A 253 -7.09 -3.72 24.50
C ILE A 253 -8.19 -2.82 25.07
N ASN A 254 -8.93 -3.28 26.09
CA ASN A 254 -9.94 -2.46 26.75
C ASN A 254 -9.29 -1.27 27.46
N SER A 255 -8.16 -1.48 28.14
CA SER A 255 -7.37 -0.41 28.76
C SER A 255 -6.84 0.61 27.72
N VAL A 256 -6.42 0.15 26.53
CA VAL A 256 -6.00 1.03 25.42
C VAL A 256 -7.17 1.91 24.96
N ILE A 257 -8.37 1.35 24.84
CA ILE A 257 -9.58 2.09 24.44
C ILE A 257 -9.91 3.15 25.50
N GLU A 258 -9.87 2.80 26.76
CA GLU A 258 -10.15 3.74 27.87
C GLU A 258 -9.15 4.91 27.90
N GLY A 259 -7.85 4.63 27.76
CA GLY A 259 -6.80 5.64 27.68
C GLY A 259 -7.01 6.59 26.50
N ALA A 260 -7.32 6.05 25.32
CA ALA A 260 -7.60 6.86 24.15
C ALA A 260 -8.85 7.75 24.30
N ILE A 261 -9.91 7.24 24.92
CA ILE A 261 -11.15 8.00 25.19
C ILE A 261 -10.89 9.12 26.21
N LEU A 262 -10.11 8.86 27.24
CA LEU A 262 -9.76 9.87 28.22
C LEU A 262 -9.10 11.10 27.56
N ILE A 263 -8.17 10.84 26.62
CA ILE A 263 -7.44 11.89 25.90
C ILE A 263 -8.34 12.59 24.87
N ALA A 264 -9.14 11.82 24.09
CA ALA A 264 -10.01 12.36 23.06
C ALA A 264 -11.34 12.94 23.57
N GLY A 265 -11.63 12.82 24.86
CA GLY A 265 -12.95 13.08 25.47
C GLY A 265 -13.55 14.45 25.17
N ASN A 266 -12.74 15.51 25.21
CA ASN A 266 -13.20 16.85 24.86
C ASN A 266 -13.60 16.96 23.37
N LYS A 267 -12.83 16.33 22.49
CA LYS A 267 -13.13 16.30 21.05
C LYS A 267 -14.44 15.53 20.78
N ILE A 268 -14.59 14.38 21.42
CA ILE A 268 -15.81 13.55 21.33
C ILE A 268 -17.05 14.37 21.74
N LYS A 269 -17.05 14.96 22.94
CA LYS A 269 -18.18 15.75 23.46
C LYS A 269 -18.58 16.92 22.56
N ASN A 270 -17.60 17.52 21.89
CA ASN A 270 -17.84 18.63 20.98
C ASN A 270 -18.37 18.20 19.62
N SER A 271 -18.11 16.96 19.21
CA SER A 271 -18.41 16.45 17.85
C SER A 271 -19.72 15.65 17.77
N THR A 272 -20.07 14.88 18.81
CA THR A 272 -21.29 14.04 18.79
C THR A 272 -21.93 13.92 20.18
N ASN A 273 -23.27 13.71 20.17
CA ASN A 273 -24.05 13.32 21.32
C ASN A 273 -24.15 11.79 21.47
N TYR A 274 -23.75 11.03 20.44
CA TYR A 274 -23.92 9.58 20.35
C TYR A 274 -22.56 8.90 20.19
N PHE A 275 -21.86 8.73 21.30
CA PHE A 275 -20.61 7.98 21.39
C PHE A 275 -20.83 6.72 22.20
N LYS A 276 -20.52 5.55 21.64
CA LYS A 276 -20.73 4.25 22.30
C LYS A 276 -19.48 3.38 22.19
N VAL A 277 -19.21 2.62 23.26
CA VAL A 277 -18.19 1.56 23.27
C VAL A 277 -18.84 0.25 23.65
N VAL A 278 -18.48 -0.81 22.93
CA VAL A 278 -18.88 -2.19 23.21
C VAL A 278 -17.60 -2.96 23.49
N TYR A 279 -17.35 -3.20 24.76
CA TYR A 279 -16.20 -3.99 25.21
C TYR A 279 -16.46 -5.47 25.08
N ASP A 280 -15.40 -6.27 25.03
CA ASP A 280 -15.44 -7.72 25.23
C ASP A 280 -14.60 -8.05 26.47
N ASP A 281 -15.26 -8.45 27.56
CA ASP A 281 -14.62 -8.77 28.85
C ASP A 281 -13.71 -10.00 28.76
N LEU A 282 -13.87 -10.81 27.72
CA LEU A 282 -13.08 -12.01 27.46
C LEU A 282 -11.97 -11.75 26.42
N ALA A 283 -11.74 -10.49 26.05
CA ALA A 283 -10.72 -10.13 25.07
C ALA A 283 -9.33 -10.61 25.55
N PRO A 284 -8.61 -11.38 24.74
CA PRO A 284 -7.25 -11.84 25.09
C PRO A 284 -6.29 -10.64 25.06
N LYS A 285 -5.25 -10.72 25.89
CA LYS A 285 -4.13 -9.77 25.80
C LYS A 285 -3.35 -10.01 24.51
N ILE A 286 -2.88 -8.92 23.92
CA ILE A 286 -2.03 -8.94 22.73
C ILE A 286 -0.61 -8.50 23.10
N LYS A 287 0.38 -8.92 22.32
CA LYS A 287 1.75 -8.41 22.45
C LYS A 287 1.85 -7.06 21.77
N GLY A 288 2.41 -6.05 22.49
CA GLY A 288 2.51 -4.71 21.92
C GLY A 288 2.98 -3.65 22.92
N ASN A 289 2.94 -2.39 22.45
CA ASN A 289 3.19 -1.19 23.25
C ASN A 289 1.88 -0.44 23.47
N LEU A 290 1.46 -0.31 24.73
CA LEU A 290 0.20 0.32 25.11
C LEU A 290 0.08 1.75 24.57
N GLN A 291 1.12 2.56 24.72
CA GLN A 291 1.10 3.98 24.32
C GLN A 291 0.97 4.16 22.80
N GLN A 292 1.62 3.28 22.02
CA GLN A 292 1.51 3.32 20.57
C GLN A 292 0.10 2.91 20.10
N LEU A 293 -0.49 1.90 20.72
CA LEU A 293 -1.85 1.49 20.40
C LEU A 293 -2.89 2.55 20.82
N GLU A 294 -2.70 3.21 21.98
CA GLU A 294 -3.49 4.38 22.34
C GLU A 294 -3.39 5.49 21.31
N GLN A 295 -2.18 5.79 20.81
CA GLN A 295 -1.97 6.80 19.76
C GLN A 295 -2.74 6.47 18.48
N VAL A 296 -2.77 5.19 18.07
CA VAL A 296 -3.58 4.76 16.93
C VAL A 296 -5.07 5.04 17.17
N LEU A 297 -5.60 4.64 18.33
CA LEU A 297 -7.02 4.85 18.65
C LEU A 297 -7.37 6.34 18.76
N ILE A 298 -6.52 7.15 19.39
CA ILE A 298 -6.71 8.61 19.46
C ILE A 298 -6.80 9.21 18.04
N ASN A 299 -5.92 8.78 17.14
CA ASN A 299 -5.95 9.25 15.76
C ASN A 299 -7.23 8.83 15.03
N LEU A 300 -7.65 7.57 15.15
CA LEU A 300 -8.89 7.08 14.51
C LEU A 300 -10.12 7.78 15.07
N ILE A 301 -10.24 7.91 16.41
CA ILE A 301 -11.34 8.62 17.07
C ILE A 301 -11.38 10.09 16.63
N THR A 302 -10.22 10.74 16.56
CA THR A 302 -10.12 12.14 16.12
C THR A 302 -10.56 12.31 14.68
N ASN A 303 -10.15 11.40 13.79
CA ASN A 303 -10.56 11.39 12.39
C ASN A 303 -12.08 11.18 12.24
N SER A 304 -12.65 10.27 13.04
CA SER A 304 -14.10 10.04 13.12
C SER A 304 -14.83 11.30 13.59
N CYS A 305 -14.39 11.94 14.67
CA CYS A 305 -14.96 13.20 15.14
C CYS A 305 -14.94 14.30 14.05
N GLU A 306 -13.86 14.37 13.27
CA GLU A 306 -13.69 15.36 12.21
C GLU A 306 -14.46 15.03 10.93
N SER A 307 -14.92 13.81 10.77
CA SER A 307 -15.72 13.38 9.63
C SER A 307 -17.20 13.70 9.81
N LEU A 308 -17.66 13.87 11.05
CA LEU A 308 -19.05 14.16 11.35
C LEU A 308 -19.46 15.54 10.84
N THR A 309 -20.67 15.63 10.31
CA THR A 309 -21.26 16.87 9.77
C THR A 309 -22.24 17.51 10.76
N ASN A 310 -22.73 16.75 11.74
CA ASN A 310 -23.62 17.22 12.81
C ASN A 310 -23.44 16.34 14.06
N LYS A 311 -24.02 16.78 15.19
CA LYS A 311 -23.91 16.10 16.48
C LYS A 311 -24.82 14.88 16.67
N ASP A 312 -25.70 14.62 15.72
CA ASP A 312 -26.64 13.49 15.78
C ASP A 312 -26.07 12.22 15.15
N GLN A 313 -24.91 12.33 14.50
CA GLN A 313 -24.19 11.21 13.92
C GLN A 313 -23.42 10.44 15.00
N ASN A 314 -23.40 9.11 14.86
CA ASN A 314 -22.85 8.19 15.85
C ASN A 314 -21.36 7.90 15.61
N ILE A 315 -20.63 7.66 16.70
CA ILE A 315 -19.31 7.00 16.70
C ILE A 315 -19.42 5.76 17.59
N LEU A 316 -19.08 4.60 17.05
CA LEU A 316 -19.07 3.33 17.74
C LEU A 316 -17.68 2.71 17.76
N ILE A 317 -17.20 2.34 18.93
CA ILE A 317 -16.02 1.46 19.08
C ILE A 317 -16.51 0.10 19.55
N SER A 318 -16.07 -0.98 18.92
CA SER A 318 -16.42 -2.33 19.34
C SER A 318 -15.20 -3.24 19.32
N VAL A 319 -15.13 -4.14 20.30
CA VAL A 319 -14.14 -5.22 20.40
C VAL A 319 -14.83 -6.52 20.02
N VAL A 320 -14.21 -7.32 19.15
CA VAL A 320 -14.73 -8.60 18.67
C VAL A 320 -13.64 -9.64 18.71
N VAL A 321 -13.88 -10.76 19.39
CA VAL A 321 -12.95 -11.89 19.47
C VAL A 321 -13.41 -13.01 18.55
N GLU A 322 -12.64 -13.30 17.50
CA GLU A 322 -12.85 -14.42 16.60
C GLU A 322 -12.05 -15.64 17.10
N LYS A 323 -12.71 -16.53 17.84
CA LYS A 323 -12.05 -17.68 18.49
C LYS A 323 -11.46 -18.68 17.49
N GLU A 324 -12.16 -18.94 16.38
CA GLU A 324 -11.73 -19.93 15.38
C GLU A 324 -10.45 -19.50 14.66
N SER A 325 -10.35 -18.21 14.30
CA SER A 325 -9.18 -17.64 13.61
C SER A 325 -8.13 -17.10 14.56
N LYS A 326 -8.35 -17.15 15.89
CA LYS A 326 -7.52 -16.54 16.93
C LYS A 326 -7.19 -15.07 16.62
N ARG A 327 -8.22 -14.28 16.29
CA ARG A 327 -8.10 -12.87 15.95
C ARG A 327 -8.91 -12.00 16.92
N LEU A 328 -8.27 -10.93 17.36
CA LEU A 328 -8.90 -9.84 18.09
C LEU A 328 -9.08 -8.66 17.14
N LYS A 329 -10.30 -8.15 17.02
CA LYS A 329 -10.64 -7.00 16.20
C LYS A 329 -11.10 -5.84 17.06
N VAL A 330 -10.55 -4.65 16.81
CA VAL A 330 -11.08 -3.38 17.32
C VAL A 330 -11.62 -2.60 16.13
N ILE A 331 -12.88 -2.25 16.18
CA ILE A 331 -13.59 -1.60 15.09
C ILE A 331 -14.00 -0.20 15.57
N VAL A 332 -13.56 0.83 14.83
CA VAL A 332 -13.97 2.23 15.03
C VAL A 332 -14.84 2.61 13.84
N SER A 333 -16.12 2.85 14.08
CA SER A 333 -17.11 3.19 13.06
C SER A 333 -17.65 4.59 13.29
N ASP A 334 -17.81 5.37 12.23
CA ASP A 334 -18.49 6.66 12.24
C ASP A 334 -19.54 6.76 11.14
N GLU A 335 -20.52 7.64 11.31
CA GLU A 335 -21.55 7.97 10.34
C GLU A 335 -21.25 9.29 9.60
N GLY A 336 -19.98 9.67 9.52
CA GLY A 336 -19.53 10.92 8.91
C GLY A 336 -19.62 10.97 7.39
N ALA A 337 -18.94 11.94 6.81
CA ALA A 337 -18.95 12.19 5.35
C ALA A 337 -18.38 11.05 4.51
N GLY A 338 -17.63 10.11 5.14
CA GLY A 338 -16.98 9.01 4.43
C GLY A 338 -15.81 9.45 3.55
N ILE A 339 -15.25 8.47 2.83
CA ILE A 339 -14.06 8.65 1.97
C ILE A 339 -14.40 8.22 0.54
N ASN A 340 -14.02 9.03 -0.44
CA ASN A 340 -14.18 8.68 -1.85
C ASN A 340 -13.29 7.48 -2.22
N GLN A 341 -13.80 6.59 -3.06
CA GLN A 341 -13.11 5.36 -3.51
C GLN A 341 -11.76 5.64 -4.19
N GLU A 342 -11.64 6.75 -4.91
CA GLU A 342 -10.38 7.17 -5.51
C GLU A 342 -9.31 7.48 -4.46
N ASN A 343 -9.73 8.09 -3.34
CA ASN A 343 -8.85 8.49 -2.25
C ASN A 343 -8.43 7.29 -1.36
N LEU A 344 -9.26 6.24 -1.25
CA LEU A 344 -8.97 5.06 -0.43
C LEU A 344 -7.63 4.39 -0.78
N LYS A 345 -7.18 4.53 -2.02
CA LYS A 345 -5.88 3.98 -2.47
C LYS A 345 -4.67 4.71 -1.87
N TYR A 346 -4.87 5.96 -1.43
CA TYR A 346 -3.79 6.86 -1.02
C TYR A 346 -3.85 7.25 0.46
N ILE A 347 -4.88 6.80 1.22
CA ILE A 347 -5.09 7.23 2.63
C ILE A 347 -3.94 6.84 3.55
N PHE A 348 -3.16 5.84 3.17
CA PHE A 348 -1.95 5.42 3.89
C PHE A 348 -0.67 6.05 3.33
N ASP A 349 -0.75 6.89 2.29
CA ASP A 349 0.42 7.60 1.80
C ASP A 349 0.77 8.77 2.75
N PRO A 350 2.06 8.98 3.06
CA PRO A 350 2.47 10.09 3.92
C PRO A 350 2.10 11.43 3.27
N PHE A 351 1.61 12.35 4.09
CA PHE A 351 1.13 13.69 3.68
C PHE A 351 -0.13 13.71 2.82
N PHE A 352 -0.75 12.58 2.55
CA PHE A 352 -2.04 12.55 1.87
C PHE A 352 -3.16 13.00 2.83
N THR A 353 -3.89 14.04 2.44
CA THR A 353 -5.03 14.54 3.20
C THR A 353 -6.01 15.29 2.29
N THR A 354 -7.29 15.05 2.50
CA THR A 354 -8.38 15.84 1.92
C THR A 354 -8.71 17.08 2.77
N LYS A 355 -8.11 17.18 3.98
CA LYS A 355 -8.37 18.21 4.98
C LYS A 355 -7.26 19.27 5.06
N ARG A 356 -6.58 19.60 3.95
CA ARG A 356 -5.47 20.59 3.94
C ARG A 356 -5.88 21.93 4.50
N ASN A 357 -7.06 22.42 4.15
CA ASN A 357 -7.56 23.73 4.57
C ASN A 357 -8.00 23.78 6.05
N THR A 358 -8.30 22.64 6.66
CA THR A 358 -8.75 22.52 8.06
C THR A 358 -7.67 22.00 9.01
N GLY A 359 -6.41 21.87 8.53
CA GLY A 359 -5.27 21.54 9.37
C GLY A 359 -4.83 20.08 9.40
N GLY A 360 -5.39 19.25 8.53
CA GLY A 360 -4.97 17.85 8.42
C GLY A 360 -3.51 17.75 7.93
N THR A 361 -2.66 17.02 8.67
CA THR A 361 -1.24 16.82 8.33
C THR A 361 -1.00 15.74 7.29
N GLY A 362 -1.98 14.82 7.11
CA GLY A 362 -1.84 13.64 6.27
C GLY A 362 -0.86 12.58 6.81
N LEU A 363 -0.43 12.69 8.06
CA LEU A 363 0.50 11.74 8.68
C LEU A 363 -0.20 10.76 9.62
N GLY A 364 -1.38 11.09 10.14
CA GLY A 364 -2.05 10.31 11.17
C GLY A 364 -2.32 8.87 10.77
N LEU A 365 -3.01 8.63 9.65
CA LEU A 365 -3.32 7.27 9.17
C LEU A 365 -2.06 6.51 8.76
N TYR A 366 -1.10 7.18 8.15
CA TYR A 366 0.19 6.58 7.81
C TYR A 366 0.93 6.08 9.06
N ILE A 367 1.01 6.89 10.13
CA ILE A 367 1.62 6.51 11.41
C ILE A 367 0.85 5.35 12.04
N SER A 368 -0.48 5.42 12.06
CA SER A 368 -1.34 4.35 12.57
C SER A 368 -1.11 3.04 11.84
N TYR A 369 -1.03 3.07 10.52
CA TYR A 369 -0.74 1.88 9.71
C TYR A 369 0.61 1.25 10.07
N ASN A 370 1.67 2.06 10.21
CA ASN A 370 2.98 1.55 10.55
C ASN A 370 3.05 0.98 11.98
N ILE A 371 2.41 1.63 12.94
CA ILE A 371 2.30 1.12 14.32
C ILE A 371 1.61 -0.24 14.31
N ILE A 372 0.46 -0.38 13.65
CA ILE A 372 -0.27 -1.65 13.60
C ILE A 372 0.57 -2.74 12.90
N LYS A 373 1.27 -2.41 11.82
CA LYS A 373 2.17 -3.35 11.13
C LYS A 373 3.35 -3.79 12.01
N SER A 374 3.95 -2.90 12.80
CA SER A 374 5.03 -3.26 13.73
C SER A 374 4.55 -4.18 14.87
N HIS A 375 3.27 -4.14 15.21
CA HIS A 375 2.61 -5.03 16.16
C HIS A 375 2.15 -6.36 15.52
N GLY A 376 2.53 -6.65 14.26
CA GLY A 376 2.07 -7.84 13.53
C GLY A 376 0.58 -7.85 13.20
N GLY A 377 -0.08 -6.69 13.31
CA GLY A 377 -1.50 -6.52 13.05
C GLY A 377 -1.80 -6.05 11.62
N GLU A 378 -3.10 -5.83 11.38
CA GLU A 378 -3.62 -5.31 10.12
C GLU A 378 -4.60 -4.17 10.38
N LEU A 379 -4.50 -3.08 9.58
CA LEU A 379 -5.44 -1.96 9.58
C LEU A 379 -6.20 -1.97 8.26
N ILE A 380 -7.51 -2.17 8.32
CA ILE A 380 -8.41 -2.18 7.17
C ILE A 380 -9.38 -1.00 7.31
N ILE A 381 -9.55 -0.22 6.24
CA ILE A 381 -10.49 0.90 6.20
C ILE A 381 -11.51 0.64 5.09
N LYS A 382 -12.79 0.62 5.47
CA LYS A 382 -13.93 0.50 4.57
C LYS A 382 -14.76 1.78 4.69
N SER A 383 -14.99 2.46 3.59
CA SER A 383 -15.74 3.72 3.59
C SER A 383 -16.48 3.93 2.28
N ASN A 384 -17.62 4.59 2.39
CA ASN A 384 -18.39 5.04 1.24
C ASN A 384 -18.80 6.50 1.47
N PRO A 385 -18.76 7.36 0.44
CA PRO A 385 -19.19 8.74 0.55
C PRO A 385 -20.62 8.84 1.12
N GLY A 386 -20.78 9.68 2.15
CA GLY A 386 -22.07 9.91 2.83
C GLY A 386 -22.58 8.77 3.73
N LYS A 387 -21.80 7.67 3.88
CA LYS A 387 -22.19 6.52 4.72
C LYS A 387 -21.22 6.25 5.88
N GLY A 388 -20.27 7.19 6.10
CA GLY A 388 -19.28 7.07 7.16
C GLY A 388 -18.10 6.15 6.83
N THR A 389 -17.32 5.86 7.87
CA THR A 389 -16.08 5.06 7.76
C THR A 389 -16.06 3.99 8.83
N ASN A 390 -15.54 2.82 8.47
CA ASN A 390 -15.28 1.69 9.35
C ASN A 390 -13.79 1.35 9.29
N CYS A 391 -13.09 1.53 10.43
CA CYS A 391 -11.69 1.22 10.61
C CYS A 391 -11.56 -0.04 11.46
N GLU A 392 -10.98 -1.12 10.92
CA GLU A 392 -10.78 -2.40 11.61
C GLU A 392 -9.28 -2.59 11.92
N LEU A 393 -8.94 -2.68 13.20
CA LEU A 393 -7.63 -3.09 13.69
C LEU A 393 -7.70 -4.57 14.01
N ILE A 394 -6.84 -5.39 13.40
CA ILE A 394 -6.86 -6.85 13.54
C ILE A 394 -5.52 -7.29 14.12
N PHE A 395 -5.57 -8.05 15.22
CA PHE A 395 -4.40 -8.61 15.88
C PHE A 395 -4.57 -10.12 16.00
N ASN A 396 -3.47 -10.86 15.86
CA ASN A 396 -3.44 -12.27 16.19
C ASN A 396 -3.09 -12.42 17.69
N TYR A 397 -3.76 -13.35 18.39
CA TYR A 397 -3.43 -13.72 19.76
C TYR A 397 -3.08 -15.21 19.84
N HIS A 398 -2.30 -15.58 20.84
CA HIS A 398 -1.78 -16.95 21.01
C HIS A 398 -2.60 -17.79 21.98
#